data_bee5b75f19c743946085c771bdccb405
#
_entry.id   bee5b75f19c743946085c771bdccb405
#
_cell.length_a   1.000
_cell.length_b   1.000
_cell.length_c   1.000
_cell.angle_alpha   90.00
_cell.angle_beta   90.00
_cell.angle_gamma   90.00
#
_symmetry.space_group_name_H-M   'P 1'
#
loop_
_entity.id
_entity.type
_entity.pdbx_description
1 polymer ?
#
loop_
_entity_poly.entity_id
_entity_poly.type
_entity_poly.pdbx_seq_one_letter_code
_entity_poly.pdbx_strand_id
1 'polypeptide(L)'
;GVGVFKKIGPQRQLRTVAAIYTQPVGILVNKNSAIEGLPDFMGRSINIGPEGSGEREIAKILFEQMGWTNKDFSEIFEYATSKVTDGFCSGDIDILIHVFGLPGRFYDNIMNKCDAKLLSLPSVVINEINQKNAFYKKGYIPHQLLPNNDRDVHTLEMDVVVVTRDTVSNEAVGSVLDALFSTPDKVYEIHRAIKASHFSGYDFFSRAIGAPLHDGSKLFIDGQSVENSNEQTKFGRK
;
A
#
# COMPACT_ATOMS: atom_id res chain seq x y z
N GLY A 1 -10.93 -0.64 -4.27
CA GLY A 1 -9.80 0.24 -4.57
C GLY A 1 -9.99 1.05 -5.85
N VAL A 2 -8.98 1.77 -6.29
CA VAL A 2 -9.02 2.69 -7.44
C VAL A 2 -9.51 2.01 -8.73
N GLY A 3 -9.08 0.76 -8.98
CA GLY A 3 -9.50 -0.02 -10.13
C GLY A 3 -11.00 -0.32 -10.16
N VAL A 4 -11.59 -0.62 -9.01
CA VAL A 4 -13.04 -0.82 -8.88
C VAL A 4 -13.78 0.48 -9.18
N PHE A 5 -13.32 1.60 -8.63
CA PHE A 5 -13.90 2.92 -8.88
C PHE A 5 -13.87 3.29 -10.37
N LYS A 6 -12.76 3.03 -11.06
CA LYS A 6 -12.66 3.27 -12.50
C LYS A 6 -13.62 2.42 -13.33
N LYS A 7 -13.92 1.17 -12.91
CA LYS A 7 -14.81 0.25 -13.63
C LYS A 7 -16.30 0.55 -13.43
N ILE A 8 -16.72 0.84 -12.20
CA ILE A 8 -18.15 0.94 -11.84
C ILE A 8 -18.58 2.33 -11.38
N GLY A 9 -17.67 3.30 -11.44
CA GLY A 9 -17.92 4.70 -11.07
C GLY A 9 -18.06 4.94 -9.56
N PRO A 10 -18.46 6.16 -9.17
CA PRO A 10 -18.58 6.56 -7.79
C PRO A 10 -19.58 5.73 -7.01
N GLN A 11 -19.13 5.08 -5.96
CA GLN A 11 -20.00 4.35 -5.03
C GLN A 11 -20.49 5.31 -3.93
N ARG A 12 -21.59 6.00 -4.17
CA ARG A 12 -22.13 7.05 -3.29
C ARG A 12 -22.43 6.59 -1.87
N GLN A 13 -22.65 5.27 -1.71
CA GLN A 13 -22.94 4.65 -0.41
C GLN A 13 -21.68 4.34 0.41
N LEU A 14 -20.48 4.40 -0.19
CA LEU A 14 -19.25 4.12 0.54
C LEU A 14 -18.89 5.27 1.46
N ARG A 15 -18.46 4.89 2.66
CA ARG A 15 -17.87 5.77 3.66
C ARG A 15 -16.54 5.20 4.13
N THR A 16 -15.57 6.05 4.33
CA THR A 16 -14.30 5.66 4.95
C THR A 16 -14.43 5.71 6.46
N VAL A 17 -13.97 4.66 7.13
CA VAL A 17 -13.90 4.60 8.58
C VAL A 17 -12.57 5.19 9.06
N ALA A 18 -11.47 4.62 8.62
CA ALA A 18 -10.11 5.10 8.90
C ALA A 18 -9.12 4.55 7.87
N ALA A 19 -7.98 5.21 7.70
CA ALA A 19 -6.78 4.60 7.13
C ALA A 19 -6.10 3.77 8.22
N ILE A 20 -5.49 2.64 7.91
CA ILE A 20 -4.90 1.75 8.91
C ILE A 20 -3.41 1.52 8.74
N TYR A 21 -2.91 1.55 7.52
CA TYR A 21 -1.48 1.50 7.23
C TYR A 21 -1.20 1.94 5.79
N THR A 22 0.07 2.12 5.49
CA THR A 22 0.56 2.43 4.14
C THR A 22 1.21 1.21 3.54
N GLN A 23 0.92 0.93 2.27
CA GLN A 23 1.59 -0.12 1.53
C GLN A 23 2.36 0.44 0.33
N PRO A 24 3.67 0.18 0.27
CA PRO A 24 4.50 0.57 -0.86
C PRO A 24 4.33 -0.38 -2.04
N VAL A 25 4.64 0.11 -3.22
CA VAL A 25 4.80 -0.71 -4.43
C VAL A 25 6.20 -1.29 -4.44
N GLY A 26 6.32 -2.62 -4.38
CA GLY A 26 7.59 -3.31 -4.56
C GLY A 26 7.75 -3.74 -6.01
N ILE A 27 8.89 -3.41 -6.60
CA ILE A 27 9.34 -4.00 -7.86
C ILE A 27 10.54 -4.86 -7.54
N LEU A 28 10.37 -6.17 -7.68
CA LEU A 28 11.40 -7.16 -7.35
C LEU A 28 11.99 -7.74 -8.63
N VAL A 29 13.30 -7.92 -8.60
CA VAL A 29 14.05 -8.63 -9.63
C VAL A 29 15.06 -9.55 -8.94
N ASN A 30 15.59 -10.55 -9.66
CA ASN A 30 16.67 -11.35 -9.12
C ASN A 30 17.91 -10.49 -8.88
N LYS A 31 18.56 -10.64 -7.73
CA LYS A 31 19.73 -9.87 -7.31
C LYS A 31 20.88 -9.94 -8.33
N ASN A 32 21.04 -11.09 -8.97
CA ASN A 32 22.11 -11.34 -9.94
C ASN A 32 21.68 -11.01 -11.39
N SER A 33 20.45 -10.52 -11.61
CA SER A 33 20.03 -10.07 -12.94
C SER A 33 20.71 -8.77 -13.33
N ALA A 34 20.82 -8.52 -14.63
CA ALA A 34 21.30 -7.25 -15.19
C ALA A 34 20.23 -6.14 -15.17
N ILE A 35 19.10 -6.36 -14.45
CA ILE A 35 18.02 -5.38 -14.37
C ILE A 35 18.31 -4.43 -13.23
N GLU A 36 18.60 -3.16 -13.57
CA GLU A 36 18.91 -2.10 -12.59
C GLU A 36 17.83 -1.00 -12.53
N GLY A 37 16.91 -0.97 -13.51
CA GLY A 37 15.85 0.01 -13.56
C GLY A 37 14.83 -0.23 -14.65
N LEU A 38 13.86 0.68 -14.77
CA LEU A 38 12.75 0.55 -15.74
C LEU A 38 13.19 0.36 -17.21
N PRO A 39 14.28 0.98 -17.70
CA PRO A 39 14.71 0.77 -19.08
C PRO A 39 15.08 -0.69 -19.41
N ASP A 40 15.50 -1.46 -18.40
CA ASP A 40 15.94 -2.84 -18.58
C ASP A 40 14.78 -3.84 -18.63
N PHE A 41 13.53 -3.35 -18.52
CA PHE A 41 12.33 -4.21 -18.53
C PHE A 41 11.98 -4.74 -19.93
N MET A 42 12.43 -4.04 -20.98
CA MET A 42 12.16 -4.42 -22.36
C MET A 42 12.67 -5.82 -22.67
N GLY A 43 11.82 -6.67 -23.23
CA GLY A 43 12.14 -8.05 -23.58
C GLY A 43 12.23 -9.01 -22.37
N ARG A 44 11.90 -8.58 -21.16
CA ARG A 44 11.88 -9.42 -19.96
C ARG A 44 10.51 -10.02 -19.71
N SER A 45 10.49 -11.08 -18.92
CA SER A 45 9.24 -11.63 -18.40
C SER A 45 8.80 -10.87 -17.15
N ILE A 46 7.49 -10.61 -17.02
CA ILE A 46 6.94 -9.82 -15.94
C ILE A 46 5.66 -10.42 -15.38
N ASN A 47 5.52 -10.46 -14.06
CA ASN A 47 4.23 -10.75 -13.42
C ASN A 47 3.54 -9.45 -13.02
N ILE A 48 2.35 -9.25 -13.57
CA ILE A 48 1.52 -8.07 -13.33
C ILE A 48 0.30 -8.34 -12.44
N GLY A 49 0.19 -9.57 -11.92
CA GLY A 49 -0.92 -9.99 -11.07
C GLY A 49 -2.24 -10.24 -11.82
N PRO A 50 -3.20 -10.91 -11.16
CA PRO A 50 -4.48 -11.25 -11.76
C PRO A 50 -5.37 -10.02 -11.97
N GLU A 51 -6.38 -10.16 -12.82
CA GLU A 51 -7.33 -9.07 -13.05
C GLU A 51 -8.03 -8.64 -11.76
N GLY A 52 -8.09 -7.32 -11.53
CA GLY A 52 -8.71 -6.72 -10.34
C GLY A 52 -7.78 -6.63 -9.13
N SER A 53 -6.54 -7.13 -9.22
CA SER A 53 -5.54 -6.97 -8.15
C SER A 53 -4.91 -5.58 -8.13
N GLY A 54 -4.30 -5.23 -7.00
CA GLY A 54 -3.52 -3.98 -6.87
C GLY A 54 -2.30 -3.97 -7.77
N GLU A 55 -1.63 -5.11 -7.93
CA GLU A 55 -0.50 -5.32 -8.81
C GLU A 55 -0.85 -4.99 -10.28
N ARG A 56 -2.00 -5.46 -10.74
CA ARG A 56 -2.49 -5.19 -12.10
C ARG A 56 -2.74 -3.70 -12.33
N GLU A 57 -3.30 -3.01 -11.36
CA GLU A 57 -3.55 -1.58 -11.48
C GLU A 57 -2.25 -0.77 -11.51
N ILE A 58 -1.24 -1.15 -10.71
CA ILE A 58 0.09 -0.54 -10.76
C ILE A 58 0.78 -0.83 -12.08
N ALA A 59 0.72 -2.08 -12.57
CA ALA A 59 1.30 -2.44 -13.86
C ALA A 59 0.71 -1.58 -14.99
N LYS A 60 -0.62 -1.42 -15.05
CA LYS A 60 -1.28 -0.55 -16.04
C LYS A 60 -0.79 0.88 -15.97
N ILE A 61 -0.66 1.45 -14.77
CA ILE A 61 -0.17 2.81 -14.57
C ILE A 61 1.28 2.96 -15.04
N LEU A 62 2.14 2.00 -14.72
CA LEU A 62 3.53 2.00 -15.18
C LEU A 62 3.61 1.83 -16.71
N PHE A 63 2.82 0.93 -17.29
CA PHE A 63 2.76 0.74 -18.74
C PHE A 63 2.32 2.02 -19.44
N GLU A 64 1.25 2.65 -18.98
CA GLU A 64 0.78 3.93 -19.51
C GLU A 64 1.84 5.04 -19.37
N GLN A 65 2.49 5.13 -18.21
CA GLN A 65 3.50 6.15 -17.94
C GLN A 65 4.76 5.98 -18.78
N MET A 66 5.16 4.72 -19.04
CA MET A 66 6.36 4.39 -19.81
C MET A 66 6.07 4.21 -21.32
N GLY A 67 4.80 4.23 -21.72
CA GLY A 67 4.39 3.96 -23.10
C GLY A 67 4.56 2.49 -23.51
N TRP A 68 4.61 1.58 -22.55
CA TRP A 68 4.76 0.15 -22.80
C TRP A 68 3.47 -0.53 -23.24
N THR A 69 3.63 -1.55 -24.04
CA THR A 69 2.59 -2.49 -24.47
C THR A 69 2.97 -3.91 -24.11
N ASN A 70 2.05 -4.85 -24.22
CA ASN A 70 2.35 -6.26 -23.96
C ASN A 70 3.45 -6.81 -24.90
N LYS A 71 3.67 -6.19 -26.06
CA LYS A 71 4.67 -6.63 -27.04
C LYS A 71 6.11 -6.29 -26.62
N ASP A 72 6.26 -5.42 -25.65
CA ASP A 72 7.56 -4.98 -25.16
C ASP A 72 8.16 -5.97 -24.13
N PHE A 73 7.39 -6.99 -23.74
CA PHE A 73 7.80 -8.04 -22.80
C PHE A 73 7.90 -9.39 -23.51
N SER A 74 8.83 -10.24 -23.07
CA SER A 74 8.94 -11.60 -23.59
C SER A 74 7.76 -12.46 -23.20
N GLU A 75 7.28 -12.29 -21.95
CA GLU A 75 6.10 -12.96 -21.43
C GLU A 75 5.46 -12.14 -20.30
N ILE A 76 4.13 -12.18 -20.23
CA ILE A 76 3.35 -11.53 -19.17
C ILE A 76 2.60 -12.58 -18.37
N PHE A 77 2.97 -12.72 -17.10
CA PHE A 77 2.30 -13.58 -16.16
C PHE A 77 1.24 -12.81 -15.36
N GLU A 78 0.16 -13.50 -15.02
CA GLU A 78 -0.98 -12.96 -14.26
C GLU A 78 -1.18 -13.75 -12.95
N TYR A 79 -0.12 -14.23 -12.36
CA TYR A 79 -0.19 -15.09 -11.19
C TYR A 79 -0.54 -14.31 -9.93
N ALA A 80 -1.42 -14.90 -9.12
CA ALA A 80 -1.67 -14.42 -7.77
C ALA A 80 -0.46 -14.70 -6.85
N THR A 81 -0.37 -13.96 -5.75
CA THR A 81 0.71 -14.04 -4.75
C THR A 81 1.04 -15.47 -4.29
N SER A 82 0.04 -16.36 -4.23
CA SER A 82 0.24 -17.75 -3.81
C SER A 82 1.04 -18.61 -4.81
N LYS A 83 1.12 -18.19 -6.08
CA LYS A 83 1.78 -18.95 -7.15
C LYS A 83 3.03 -18.27 -7.71
N VAL A 84 3.17 -16.96 -7.46
CA VAL A 84 4.22 -16.17 -8.11
C VAL A 84 5.62 -16.50 -7.60
N THR A 85 5.76 -16.94 -6.33
CA THR A 85 7.06 -17.20 -5.72
C THR A 85 7.83 -18.28 -6.47
N ASP A 86 7.17 -19.36 -6.85
CA ASP A 86 7.84 -20.48 -7.53
C ASP A 86 8.39 -20.05 -8.91
N GLY A 87 7.59 -19.36 -9.72
CA GLY A 87 8.01 -18.84 -11.02
C GLY A 87 9.11 -17.78 -10.94
N PHE A 88 9.11 -16.96 -9.88
CA PHE A 88 10.16 -15.99 -9.66
C PHE A 88 11.47 -16.66 -9.18
N CYS A 89 11.39 -17.63 -8.29
CA CYS A 89 12.57 -18.36 -7.81
C CYS A 89 13.17 -19.26 -8.88
N SER A 90 12.37 -19.82 -9.80
CA SER A 90 12.89 -20.64 -10.94
C SER A 90 13.54 -19.79 -12.02
N GLY A 91 13.27 -18.47 -12.05
CA GLY A 91 13.76 -17.57 -13.10
C GLY A 91 12.83 -17.48 -14.32
N ASP A 92 11.62 -18.06 -14.26
CA ASP A 92 10.61 -17.90 -15.31
C ASP A 92 10.06 -16.47 -15.32
N ILE A 93 10.05 -15.81 -14.15
CA ILE A 93 9.62 -14.43 -13.97
C ILE A 93 10.84 -13.58 -13.63
N ASP A 94 11.23 -12.67 -14.51
CA ASP A 94 12.34 -11.73 -14.31
C ASP A 94 11.94 -10.58 -13.37
N ILE A 95 10.70 -10.06 -13.54
CA ILE A 95 10.19 -8.86 -12.88
C ILE A 95 8.88 -9.17 -12.18
N LEU A 96 8.80 -8.82 -10.92
CA LEU A 96 7.61 -8.99 -10.12
C LEU A 96 7.16 -7.65 -9.55
N ILE A 97 5.97 -7.19 -9.95
CA ILE A 97 5.28 -6.07 -9.31
C ILE A 97 4.45 -6.64 -8.16
N HIS A 98 4.62 -6.08 -6.96
CA HIS A 98 3.88 -6.52 -5.79
C HIS A 98 3.46 -5.33 -4.91
N VAL A 99 2.23 -5.41 -4.38
CA VAL A 99 1.65 -4.36 -3.53
C VAL A 99 1.19 -4.99 -2.24
N PHE A 100 1.94 -4.78 -1.16
CA PHE A 100 1.64 -5.39 0.14
C PHE A 100 2.18 -4.59 1.30
N GLY A 101 1.56 -4.76 2.49
CA GLY A 101 2.07 -4.14 3.71
C GLY A 101 3.46 -4.64 4.09
N LEU A 102 4.35 -3.73 4.44
CA LEU A 102 5.70 -4.01 4.92
C LEU A 102 5.85 -3.62 6.40
N PRO A 103 6.57 -4.45 7.17
CA PRO A 103 7.16 -5.76 6.85
C PRO A 103 6.10 -6.86 6.73
N GLY A 104 6.34 -7.84 5.87
CA GLY A 104 5.37 -8.90 5.59
C GLY A 104 6.00 -10.21 5.12
N ARG A 105 5.31 -11.33 5.43
CA ARG A 105 5.83 -12.70 5.17
C ARG A 105 6.17 -12.96 3.70
N PHE A 106 5.47 -12.32 2.78
CA PHE A 106 5.75 -12.50 1.36
C PHE A 106 7.16 -12.01 1.01
N TYR A 107 7.48 -10.77 1.41
CA TYR A 107 8.80 -10.19 1.16
C TYR A 107 9.89 -10.96 1.90
N ASP A 108 9.66 -11.31 3.17
CA ASP A 108 10.61 -12.12 3.96
C ASP A 108 10.93 -13.45 3.23
N ASN A 109 9.91 -14.09 2.65
CA ASN A 109 10.09 -15.34 1.92
C ASN A 109 10.85 -15.15 0.60
N ILE A 110 10.41 -14.22 -0.25
CA ILE A 110 10.96 -14.08 -1.61
C ILE A 110 12.39 -13.54 -1.60
N MET A 111 12.67 -12.59 -0.69
CA MET A 111 14.01 -12.03 -0.52
C MET A 111 15.02 -13.07 -0.03
N ASN A 112 14.61 -13.95 0.90
CA ASN A 112 15.51 -14.98 1.44
C ASN A 112 15.64 -16.22 0.55
N LYS A 113 14.57 -16.61 -0.16
CA LYS A 113 14.59 -17.86 -0.95
C LYS A 113 15.06 -17.69 -2.38
N CYS A 114 14.81 -16.52 -2.96
CA CYS A 114 14.97 -16.30 -4.40
C CYS A 114 16.03 -15.25 -4.74
N ASP A 115 16.88 -14.86 -3.80
CA ASP A 115 17.89 -13.80 -4.00
C ASP A 115 17.31 -12.54 -4.68
N ALA A 116 16.14 -12.12 -4.23
CA ALA A 116 15.48 -10.93 -4.78
C ALA A 116 16.15 -9.64 -4.28
N LYS A 117 16.10 -8.61 -5.12
CA LYS A 117 16.35 -7.22 -4.73
C LYS A 117 15.20 -6.33 -5.17
N LEU A 118 15.00 -5.22 -4.45
CA LEU A 118 14.03 -4.19 -4.80
C LEU A 118 14.66 -3.14 -5.71
N LEU A 119 13.89 -2.68 -6.69
CA LEU A 119 14.27 -1.57 -7.57
C LEU A 119 13.57 -0.28 -7.16
N SER A 120 14.33 0.82 -7.16
CA SER A 120 13.77 2.17 -7.01
C SER A 120 13.09 2.61 -8.30
N LEU A 121 11.94 3.26 -8.17
CA LEU A 121 11.35 4.01 -9.26
C LEU A 121 12.07 5.36 -9.41
N PRO A 122 12.30 5.84 -10.65
CA PRO A 122 12.81 7.17 -10.88
C PRO A 122 11.88 8.25 -10.32
N SER A 123 12.45 9.28 -9.69
CA SER A 123 11.67 10.36 -9.07
C SER A 123 10.74 11.08 -10.06
N VAL A 124 11.13 11.17 -11.33
CA VAL A 124 10.28 11.75 -12.38
C VAL A 124 9.01 10.92 -12.58
N VAL A 125 9.12 9.60 -12.65
CA VAL A 125 7.99 8.67 -12.80
C VAL A 125 7.06 8.74 -11.58
N ILE A 126 7.62 8.74 -10.36
CA ILE A 126 6.86 8.89 -9.12
C ILE A 126 6.08 10.21 -9.12
N ASN A 127 6.73 11.32 -9.49
CA ASN A 127 6.12 12.64 -9.52
C ASN A 127 4.95 12.72 -10.50
N GLU A 128 5.14 12.22 -11.72
CA GLU A 128 4.12 12.27 -12.77
C GLU A 128 2.91 11.41 -12.43
N ILE A 129 3.12 10.21 -11.86
CA ILE A 129 2.02 9.35 -11.40
C ILE A 129 1.27 10.00 -10.24
N ASN A 130 1.98 10.57 -9.26
CA ASN A 130 1.36 11.26 -8.12
C ASN A 130 0.52 12.48 -8.57
N GLN A 131 1.02 13.27 -9.54
CA GLN A 131 0.28 14.41 -10.08
C GLN A 131 -1.00 14.00 -10.82
N LYS A 132 -0.97 12.87 -11.53
CA LYS A 132 -2.13 12.34 -12.26
C LYS A 132 -3.15 11.66 -11.32
N ASN A 133 -2.70 11.18 -10.18
CA ASN A 133 -3.54 10.40 -9.27
C ASN A 133 -3.07 10.51 -7.81
N ALA A 134 -3.78 11.30 -7.02
CA ALA A 134 -3.47 11.58 -5.61
C ALA A 134 -3.51 10.33 -4.68
N PHE A 135 -4.06 9.19 -5.14
CA PHE A 135 -4.04 7.94 -4.36
C PHE A 135 -2.63 7.34 -4.28
N TYR A 136 -1.77 7.64 -5.27
CA TYR A 136 -0.39 7.17 -5.29
C TYR A 136 0.51 8.28 -4.81
N LYS A 137 1.02 8.13 -3.60
CA LYS A 137 1.91 9.07 -2.94
C LYS A 137 3.37 8.71 -3.21
N LYS A 138 4.25 9.67 -3.03
CA LYS A 138 5.68 9.41 -2.96
C LYS A 138 5.97 8.69 -1.65
N GLY A 139 6.69 7.61 -1.73
CA GLY A 139 7.11 6.85 -0.57
C GLY A 139 8.49 6.23 -0.74
N TYR A 140 8.92 5.52 0.26
CA TYR A 140 10.15 4.74 0.22
C TYR A 140 10.07 3.54 1.15
N ILE A 141 10.80 2.49 0.81
CA ILE A 141 11.04 1.34 1.68
C ILE A 141 12.38 1.58 2.36
N PRO A 142 12.43 1.74 3.69
CA PRO A 142 13.67 2.00 4.41
C PRO A 142 14.69 0.89 4.21
N HIS A 143 15.96 1.26 4.11
CA HIS A 143 17.06 0.28 4.13
C HIS A 143 16.98 -0.54 5.43
N GLN A 144 17.45 -1.78 5.36
CA GLN A 144 17.42 -2.74 6.48
C GLN A 144 16.01 -3.22 6.91
N LEU A 145 14.92 -2.72 6.32
CA LEU A 145 13.59 -3.23 6.61
C LEU A 145 13.39 -4.66 6.07
N LEU A 146 14.07 -4.99 4.98
CA LEU A 146 14.03 -6.27 4.31
C LEU A 146 15.45 -6.81 4.08
N PRO A 147 15.64 -8.14 4.00
CA PRO A 147 16.91 -8.72 3.57
C PRO A 147 17.36 -8.17 2.21
N ASN A 148 18.66 -8.07 1.98
CA ASN A 148 19.25 -7.56 0.73
C ASN A 148 18.82 -6.13 0.32
N ASN A 149 18.34 -5.33 1.27
CA ASN A 149 17.93 -3.96 1.05
C ASN A 149 18.95 -3.00 1.69
N ASP A 150 20.05 -2.73 0.98
CA ASP A 150 21.20 -1.98 1.51
C ASP A 150 21.01 -0.45 1.47
N ARG A 151 19.98 0.02 0.77
CA ARG A 151 19.64 1.45 0.60
C ARG A 151 18.14 1.65 0.56
N ASP A 152 17.71 2.86 0.82
CA ASP A 152 16.30 3.23 0.68
C ASP A 152 15.83 3.05 -0.76
N VAL A 153 14.68 2.41 -0.91
CA VAL A 153 14.06 2.16 -2.22
C VAL A 153 12.92 3.15 -2.42
N HIS A 154 13.13 4.15 -3.26
CA HIS A 154 12.11 5.13 -3.60
C HIS A 154 11.03 4.50 -4.47
N THR A 155 9.78 4.72 -4.11
CA THR A 155 8.63 4.10 -4.78
C THR A 155 7.36 4.90 -4.62
N LEU A 156 6.28 4.36 -5.16
CA LEU A 156 4.90 4.79 -4.86
C LEU A 156 4.39 4.08 -3.61
N GLU A 157 3.55 4.76 -2.87
CA GLU A 157 2.82 4.18 -1.76
C GLU A 157 1.34 4.56 -1.80
N MET A 158 0.51 3.76 -1.17
CA MET A 158 -0.92 4.02 -1.03
C MET A 158 -1.41 3.64 0.36
N ASP A 159 -2.41 4.36 0.85
CA ASP A 159 -3.00 4.05 2.14
C ASP A 159 -4.04 2.94 2.00
N VAL A 160 -4.02 2.03 2.96
CA VAL A 160 -5.05 1.01 3.14
C VAL A 160 -6.11 1.57 4.07
N VAL A 161 -7.36 1.56 3.62
CA VAL A 161 -8.48 2.15 4.33
C VAL A 161 -9.55 1.12 4.65
N VAL A 162 -10.15 1.25 5.82
CA VAL A 162 -11.38 0.54 6.17
C VAL A 162 -12.54 1.34 5.61
N VAL A 163 -13.40 0.67 4.87
CA VAL A 163 -14.61 1.26 4.28
C VAL A 163 -15.86 0.52 4.72
N THR A 164 -16.96 1.24 4.79
CA THR A 164 -18.28 0.70 5.09
C THR A 164 -19.35 1.39 4.25
N ARG A 165 -20.61 1.08 4.49
CA ARG A 165 -21.76 1.75 3.89
C ARG A 165 -22.26 2.87 4.81
N ASP A 166 -22.89 3.86 4.21
CA ASP A 166 -23.55 4.98 4.91
C ASP A 166 -24.75 4.53 5.77
N THR A 167 -25.25 3.32 5.56
CA THR A 167 -26.35 2.71 6.34
C THR A 167 -25.91 2.00 7.61
N VAL A 168 -24.61 1.84 7.83
CA VAL A 168 -24.09 1.27 9.09
C VAL A 168 -24.25 2.28 10.22
N SER A 169 -24.60 1.83 11.41
CA SER A 169 -24.83 2.74 12.54
C SER A 169 -23.54 3.38 13.05
N ASN A 170 -23.65 4.58 13.61
CA ASN A 170 -22.51 5.29 14.21
C ASN A 170 -21.89 4.51 15.37
N GLU A 171 -22.72 3.81 16.16
CA GLU A 171 -22.26 2.98 17.28
C GLU A 171 -21.39 1.80 16.79
N ALA A 172 -21.81 1.15 15.68
CA ALA A 172 -21.03 0.05 15.12
C ALA A 172 -19.66 0.53 14.60
N VAL A 173 -19.62 1.67 13.93
CA VAL A 173 -18.36 2.28 13.48
C VAL A 173 -17.51 2.73 14.66
N GLY A 174 -18.10 3.36 15.69
CA GLY A 174 -17.43 3.72 16.93
C GLY A 174 -16.78 2.51 17.60
N SER A 175 -17.52 1.40 17.73
CA SER A 175 -17.01 0.15 18.32
C SER A 175 -15.80 -0.43 17.56
N VAL A 176 -15.80 -0.33 16.23
CA VAL A 176 -14.63 -0.74 15.41
C VAL A 176 -13.43 0.16 15.69
N LEU A 177 -13.64 1.47 15.77
CA LEU A 177 -12.58 2.43 16.07
C LEU A 177 -12.04 2.25 17.48
N ASP A 178 -12.93 2.06 18.48
CA ASP A 178 -12.54 1.74 19.85
C ASP A 178 -11.67 0.48 19.89
N ALA A 179 -12.05 -0.58 19.20
CA ALA A 179 -11.26 -1.81 19.14
C ALA A 179 -9.88 -1.61 18.48
N LEU A 180 -9.80 -0.76 17.45
CA LEU A 180 -8.54 -0.46 16.77
C LEU A 180 -7.59 0.38 17.65
N PHE A 181 -8.13 1.35 18.39
CA PHE A 181 -7.32 2.34 19.10
C PHE A 181 -7.13 2.05 20.59
N SER A 182 -8.03 1.28 21.23
CA SER A 182 -7.90 0.92 22.66
C SER A 182 -6.87 -0.18 22.93
N THR A 183 -6.54 -1.00 21.92
CA THR A 183 -5.57 -2.10 22.05
C THR A 183 -4.57 -2.13 20.90
N PRO A 184 -3.79 -1.05 20.69
CA PRO A 184 -2.91 -0.93 19.54
C PRO A 184 -1.87 -2.06 19.48
N ASP A 185 -1.35 -2.51 20.61
CA ASP A 185 -0.36 -3.60 20.64
C ASP A 185 -0.90 -4.91 20.06
N LYS A 186 -2.14 -5.27 20.35
CA LYS A 186 -2.78 -6.45 19.77
C LYS A 186 -2.97 -6.32 18.26
N VAL A 187 -3.33 -5.13 17.79
CA VAL A 187 -3.46 -4.85 16.35
C VAL A 187 -2.10 -4.94 15.66
N TYR A 188 -1.04 -4.45 16.29
CA TYR A 188 0.34 -4.51 15.79
C TYR A 188 0.87 -5.95 15.72
N GLU A 189 0.51 -6.82 16.67
CA GLU A 189 0.84 -8.25 16.63
C GLU A 189 0.18 -8.97 15.45
N ILE A 190 -1.08 -8.63 15.16
CA ILE A 190 -1.84 -9.22 14.05
C ILE A 190 -1.26 -8.79 12.70
N HIS A 191 -0.92 -7.51 12.57
CA HIS A 191 -0.46 -6.97 11.29
C HIS A 191 0.71 -5.97 11.47
N ARG A 192 1.93 -6.46 11.28
CA ARG A 192 3.18 -5.71 11.51
C ARG A 192 3.29 -4.42 10.69
N ALA A 193 2.68 -4.36 9.50
CA ALA A 193 2.70 -3.16 8.67
C ALA A 193 1.94 -1.97 9.29
N ILE A 194 0.96 -2.20 10.16
CA ILE A 194 0.24 -1.14 10.87
C ILE A 194 1.22 -0.38 11.78
N LYS A 195 2.01 -1.12 12.56
CA LYS A 195 3.06 -0.52 13.40
C LYS A 195 4.12 0.23 12.59
N ALA A 196 4.54 -0.35 11.47
CA ALA A 196 5.58 0.23 10.61
C ALA A 196 5.13 1.49 9.86
N SER A 197 3.83 1.73 9.72
CA SER A 197 3.31 2.92 9.05
C SER A 197 3.41 4.19 9.88
N HIS A 198 3.72 4.08 11.19
CA HIS A 198 3.88 5.20 12.11
C HIS A 198 2.71 6.20 12.12
N PHE A 199 1.49 5.74 11.83
CA PHE A 199 0.31 6.57 11.95
C PHE A 199 0.07 6.92 13.42
N SER A 200 -0.28 8.17 13.68
CA SER A 200 -0.61 8.64 15.01
C SER A 200 -1.82 9.59 14.98
N GLY A 201 -2.68 9.48 15.98
CA GLY A 201 -3.77 10.42 16.18
C GLY A 201 -4.61 10.67 14.93
N TYR A 202 -4.63 11.91 14.45
CA TYR A 202 -5.45 12.34 13.31
C TYR A 202 -5.01 11.75 11.96
N ASP A 203 -3.79 11.19 11.84
CA ASP A 203 -3.31 10.60 10.58
C ASP A 203 -4.24 9.50 10.07
N PHE A 204 -4.80 8.70 10.97
CA PHE A 204 -5.75 7.63 10.61
C PHE A 204 -6.98 8.14 9.85
N PHE A 205 -7.33 9.40 10.02
CA PHE A 205 -8.50 10.02 9.40
C PHE A 205 -8.15 10.97 8.26
N SER A 206 -7.10 11.76 8.40
CA SER A 206 -6.64 12.69 7.36
C SER A 206 -6.14 11.97 6.11
N ARG A 207 -5.60 10.76 6.27
CA ARG A 207 -5.16 9.91 5.17
C ARG A 207 -6.28 9.03 4.58
N ALA A 208 -7.47 9.06 5.16
CA ALA A 208 -8.63 8.28 4.74
C ALA A 208 -9.30 8.88 3.50
N ILE A 209 -8.59 8.89 2.37
CA ILE A 209 -9.03 9.46 1.10
C ILE A 209 -9.77 8.41 0.23
N GLY A 210 -10.66 8.85 -0.63
CA GLY A 210 -11.34 8.01 -1.63
C GLY A 210 -12.86 7.90 -1.45
N ALA A 211 -13.36 8.04 -0.23
CA ALA A 211 -14.79 8.22 0.08
C ALA A 211 -14.92 9.16 1.28
N PRO A 212 -16.07 9.85 1.45
CA PRO A 212 -16.29 10.68 2.62
C PRO A 212 -16.17 9.88 3.92
N LEU A 213 -15.69 10.50 5.00
CA LEU A 213 -15.68 9.88 6.32
C LEU A 213 -17.10 9.53 6.77
N HIS A 214 -17.23 8.38 7.43
CA HIS A 214 -18.47 7.98 8.10
C HIS A 214 -18.78 8.92 9.26
N ASP A 215 -20.06 9.17 9.53
CA ASP A 215 -20.45 10.06 10.63
C ASP A 215 -20.00 9.51 11.99
N GLY A 216 -20.01 8.20 12.20
CA GLY A 216 -19.43 7.57 13.37
C GLY A 216 -17.93 7.85 13.55
N SER A 217 -17.17 7.96 12.45
CA SER A 217 -15.76 8.34 12.52
C SER A 217 -15.57 9.81 12.90
N LYS A 218 -16.42 10.70 12.41
CA LYS A 218 -16.39 12.11 12.78
C LYS A 218 -16.71 12.29 14.28
N LEU A 219 -17.75 11.61 14.78
CA LEU A 219 -18.11 11.62 16.20
C LEU A 219 -16.98 11.08 17.08
N PHE A 220 -16.27 10.04 16.62
CA PHE A 220 -15.12 9.50 17.34
C PHE A 220 -13.97 10.52 17.44
N ILE A 221 -13.67 11.23 16.35
CA ILE A 221 -12.65 12.31 16.35
C ILE A 221 -13.04 13.43 17.30
N ASP A 222 -14.30 13.87 17.26
CA ASP A 222 -14.80 14.96 18.10
C ASP A 222 -14.75 14.58 19.59
N GLY A 223 -15.11 13.32 19.93
CA GLY A 223 -15.01 12.78 21.29
C GLY A 223 -13.57 12.77 21.81
N GLN A 224 -12.63 12.30 21.02
CA GLN A 224 -11.19 12.30 21.37
C GLN A 224 -10.63 13.73 21.56
N SER A 225 -11.09 14.67 20.75
CA SER A 225 -10.66 16.06 20.85
C SER A 225 -11.12 16.72 22.17
N VAL A 226 -12.30 16.34 22.68
CA VAL A 226 -12.83 16.82 23.96
C VAL A 226 -12.07 16.22 25.14
N GLU A 227 -11.74 14.93 25.11
CA GLU A 227 -10.96 14.27 26.17
C GLU A 227 -9.54 14.85 26.26
N ASN A 228 -8.84 15.02 25.14
CA ASN A 228 -7.50 15.63 25.11
C ASN A 228 -7.50 17.09 25.62
N SER A 229 -8.55 17.87 25.37
CA SER A 229 -8.68 19.23 25.89
C SER A 229 -8.92 19.25 27.41
N ASN A 230 -9.62 18.25 27.96
CA ASN A 230 -9.85 18.10 29.37
C ASN A 230 -8.61 17.62 30.16
N GLU A 231 -7.74 16.82 29.55
CA GLU A 231 -6.46 16.41 30.17
C GLU A 231 -5.47 17.57 30.23
N GLN A 232 -5.35 18.38 29.17
CA GLN A 232 -4.49 19.56 29.18
C GLN A 232 -4.93 20.61 30.21
N THR A 233 -6.23 20.72 30.51
CA THR A 233 -6.74 21.60 31.56
C THR A 233 -6.48 21.08 32.97
N LYS A 234 -6.26 19.76 33.15
CA LYS A 234 -5.88 19.19 34.46
C LYS A 234 -4.40 19.40 34.83
N PHE A 235 -3.51 19.57 33.83
CA PHE A 235 -2.06 19.82 34.06
C PHE A 235 -1.67 21.30 34.09
N GLY A 236 -2.59 22.22 33.83
CA GLY A 236 -2.35 23.68 33.82
C GLY A 236 -2.59 24.40 35.16
N ARG A 237 -2.75 23.69 36.26
CA ARG A 237 -2.85 24.29 37.60
C ARG A 237 -1.91 23.58 38.58
N LYS A 238 -0.67 23.97 38.56
CA LYS A 238 0.24 23.98 39.74
C LYS A 238 1.24 25.11 39.59
#